data_4a55fc87b147a42eb3e7dd7e14d7be56
#
_entry.id   4a55fc87b147a42eb3e7dd7e14d7be56
#
_cell.length_a   1.000
_cell.length_b   1.000
_cell.length_c   1.000
_cell.angle_alpha   90.00
_cell.angle_beta   90.00
_cell.angle_gamma   90.00
#
_symmetry.space_group_name_H-M   'P 1'
#
loop_
_entity.id
_entity.type
_entity.pdbx_description
1 polymer ?
#
loop_
_entity_poly.entity_id
_entity_poly.type
_entity_poly.pdbx_seq_one_letter_code
_entity_poly.pdbx_strand_id
1 'polypeptide(L)'
;ENLTAVHDGALPYLGNYKVAPPEGDAYPKNEHPVIVTHPETTRKVLFVNSGFTSHIKGMHPFESKALLQMLFDHISRTHRLTCRVAWQPNTLTLWDNRCTQHHAVWDYFPESRYGERVSILGNSRPAA
;
A
#
# COMPACT_ATOMS: atom_id res chain seq x y z
N GLU A 1 16.62 -0.11 10.76
CA GLU A 1 16.45 0.61 9.49
C GLU A 1 16.71 -0.28 8.24
N ASN A 2 17.45 -1.38 8.35
CA ASN A 2 17.87 -2.20 7.20
C ASN A 2 16.96 -3.43 6.94
N LEU A 3 15.69 -3.36 7.33
CA LEU A 3 14.76 -4.44 7.07
C LEU A 3 14.21 -4.36 5.64
N THR A 4 14.11 -5.50 4.99
CA THR A 4 13.51 -5.65 3.68
C THR A 4 12.18 -6.38 3.81
N ALA A 5 11.13 -5.82 3.23
CA ALA A 5 9.80 -6.42 3.17
C ALA A 5 9.56 -7.03 1.79
N VAL A 6 8.88 -8.15 1.76
CA VAL A 6 8.39 -8.78 0.53
C VAL A 6 6.96 -8.34 0.28
N HIS A 7 6.74 -7.74 -0.89
CA HIS A 7 5.42 -7.35 -1.37
C HIS A 7 4.94 -8.38 -2.39
N ASP A 8 3.76 -8.92 -2.18
CA ASP A 8 3.18 -10.00 -2.97
C ASP A 8 1.86 -9.55 -3.60
N GLY A 9 1.86 -9.42 -4.92
CA GLY A 9 0.67 -9.06 -5.69
C GLY A 9 -0.48 -10.05 -5.59
N ALA A 10 -0.22 -11.29 -5.17
CA ALA A 10 -1.28 -12.29 -4.98
C ALA A 10 -2.21 -11.94 -3.81
N LEU A 11 -1.71 -11.29 -2.76
CA LEU A 11 -2.49 -11.03 -1.55
C LEU A 11 -3.80 -10.27 -1.79
N PRO A 12 -3.83 -9.10 -2.45
CA PRO A 12 -5.08 -8.39 -2.70
C PRO A 12 -5.98 -9.10 -3.70
N TYR A 13 -5.42 -9.69 -4.74
CA TYR A 13 -6.21 -10.29 -5.81
C TYR A 13 -6.86 -11.60 -5.40
N LEU A 14 -6.15 -12.48 -4.72
CA LEU A 14 -6.70 -13.75 -4.23
C LEU A 14 -7.57 -13.55 -2.97
N GLY A 15 -7.18 -12.62 -2.09
CA GLY A 15 -7.91 -12.35 -0.85
C GLY A 15 -9.19 -11.54 -1.05
N ASN A 16 -9.06 -10.35 -1.64
CA ASN A 16 -10.16 -9.36 -1.69
C ASN A 16 -10.93 -9.38 -3.00
N TYR A 17 -10.26 -9.51 -4.13
CA TYR A 17 -10.90 -9.36 -5.44
C TYR A 17 -11.17 -10.68 -6.15
N LYS A 18 -10.55 -11.79 -5.73
CA LYS A 18 -10.67 -13.13 -6.36
C LYS A 18 -10.45 -13.08 -7.88
N VAL A 19 -9.56 -12.23 -8.33
CA VAL A 19 -9.21 -12.07 -9.75
C VAL A 19 -8.01 -12.96 -10.05
N ALA A 20 -8.12 -13.78 -11.09
CA ALA A 20 -7.01 -14.58 -11.58
C ALA A 20 -5.90 -13.66 -12.17
N PRO A 21 -4.63 -14.08 -12.12
CA PRO A 21 -3.58 -13.36 -12.81
C PRO A 21 -3.85 -13.34 -14.33
N PRO A 22 -3.28 -12.38 -15.06
CA PRO A 22 -3.27 -12.42 -16.52
C PRO A 22 -2.75 -13.77 -17.03
N GLU A 23 -3.29 -14.25 -18.13
CA GLU A 23 -2.94 -15.56 -18.68
C GLU A 23 -1.42 -15.69 -18.88
N GLY A 24 -0.82 -16.71 -18.26
CA GLY A 24 0.61 -17.00 -18.34
C GLY A 24 1.50 -16.31 -17.31
N ASP A 25 1.01 -15.36 -16.52
CA ASP A 25 1.80 -14.59 -15.57
C ASP A 25 1.50 -14.94 -14.12
N ALA A 26 2.54 -15.12 -13.32
CA ALA A 26 2.44 -15.13 -11.87
C ALA A 26 2.22 -13.70 -11.34
N TYR A 27 1.51 -13.54 -10.23
CA TYR A 27 1.43 -12.25 -9.55
C TYR A 27 2.84 -11.75 -9.20
N PRO A 28 3.15 -10.46 -9.46
CA PRO A 28 4.47 -9.93 -9.20
C PRO A 28 4.81 -9.95 -7.71
N LYS A 29 6.04 -10.37 -7.40
CA LYS A 29 6.64 -10.25 -6.07
C LYS A 29 7.85 -9.36 -6.15
N ASN A 30 7.93 -8.39 -5.24
CA ASN A 30 9.05 -7.46 -5.17
C ASN A 30 9.52 -7.29 -3.73
N GLU A 31 10.82 -7.06 -3.59
CA GLU A 31 11.45 -6.74 -2.33
C GLU A 31 11.71 -5.24 -2.26
N HIS A 32 11.34 -4.62 -1.14
CA HIS A 32 11.59 -3.19 -0.89
C HIS A 32 12.06 -2.99 0.55
N PRO A 33 12.87 -1.95 0.81
CA PRO A 33 13.14 -1.54 2.18
C PRO A 33 11.85 -1.23 2.93
N VAL A 34 11.76 -1.60 4.20
CA VAL A 34 10.63 -1.25 5.09
C VAL A 34 10.53 0.27 5.26
N ILE A 35 11.69 0.94 5.27
CA ILE A 35 11.79 2.39 5.30
C ILE A 35 12.52 2.85 4.04
N VAL A 36 11.87 3.71 3.28
CA VAL A 36 12.43 4.31 2.06
C VAL A 36 12.64 5.81 2.24
N THR A 37 13.52 6.38 1.44
CA THR A 37 13.74 7.83 1.37
C THR A 37 12.93 8.40 0.23
N HIS A 38 12.09 9.38 0.52
CA HIS A 38 11.32 10.08 -0.52
C HIS A 38 12.28 10.91 -1.41
N PRO A 39 12.28 10.73 -2.74
CA PRO A 39 13.31 11.28 -3.60
C PRO A 39 13.35 12.82 -3.64
N GLU A 40 12.22 13.51 -3.50
CA GLU A 40 12.19 14.97 -3.54
C GLU A 40 12.30 15.62 -2.15
N THR A 41 11.73 14.98 -1.13
CA THR A 41 11.68 15.59 0.20
C THR A 41 12.76 15.10 1.15
N THR A 42 13.48 14.04 0.76
CA THR A 42 14.48 13.33 1.58
C THR A 42 13.96 12.77 2.92
N ARG A 43 12.66 12.83 3.14
CA ARG A 43 12.03 12.32 4.36
C ARG A 43 11.97 10.81 4.33
N LYS A 44 12.12 10.19 5.49
CA LYS A 44 11.92 8.75 5.67
C LYS A 44 10.42 8.43 5.64
N VAL A 45 10.08 7.39 4.89
CA VAL A 45 8.71 6.92 4.68
C VAL A 45 8.62 5.46 5.08
N LEU A 46 7.58 5.09 5.82
CA LEU A 46 7.26 3.70 6.12
C LEU A 46 6.59 3.05 4.90
N PHE A 47 7.33 2.15 4.22
CA PHE A 47 6.94 1.57 2.94
C PHE A 47 6.44 0.12 3.08
N VAL A 48 5.46 -0.07 3.95
CA VAL A 48 4.74 -1.34 4.14
C VAL A 48 3.24 -1.08 4.20
N ASN A 49 2.42 -2.04 3.76
CA ASN A 49 0.97 -1.94 3.81
C ASN A 49 0.32 -3.33 3.96
N SER A 50 -0.85 -3.38 4.55
CA SER A 50 -1.57 -4.63 4.81
C SER A 50 -2.12 -5.32 3.56
N GLY A 51 -2.21 -4.61 2.43
CA GLY A 51 -2.73 -5.17 1.18
C GLY A 51 -1.71 -6.00 0.41
N PHE A 52 -0.44 -5.61 0.44
CA PHE A 52 0.60 -6.21 -0.39
C PHE A 52 1.77 -6.80 0.40
N THR A 53 2.08 -6.30 1.60
CA THR A 53 3.25 -6.75 2.35
C THR A 53 2.98 -8.09 3.04
N SER A 54 3.71 -9.12 2.63
CA SER A 54 3.54 -10.49 3.14
C SER A 54 4.38 -10.77 4.37
N HIS A 55 5.67 -10.44 4.35
CA HIS A 55 6.60 -10.71 5.45
C HIS A 55 7.87 -9.88 5.35
N ILE A 56 8.64 -9.85 6.44
CA ILE A 56 9.99 -9.29 6.50
C ILE A 56 10.98 -10.40 6.15
N LYS A 57 11.82 -10.16 5.15
CA LYS A 57 12.82 -11.11 4.67
C LYS A 57 13.81 -11.47 5.76
N GLY A 58 14.07 -12.77 5.93
CA GLY A 58 15.03 -13.28 6.90
C GLY A 58 14.60 -13.23 8.37
N MET A 59 13.38 -12.76 8.66
CA MET A 59 12.81 -12.73 10.02
C MET A 59 11.96 -13.97 10.28
N HIS A 60 11.95 -14.45 11.53
CA HIS A 60 11.07 -15.55 11.91
C HIS A 60 9.60 -15.19 11.66
N PRO A 61 8.76 -16.11 11.13
CA PRO A 61 7.39 -15.78 10.73
C PRO A 61 6.52 -15.10 11.80
N PHE A 62 6.62 -15.53 13.06
CA PHE A 62 5.86 -14.93 14.16
C PHE A 62 6.31 -13.51 14.47
N GLU A 63 7.62 -13.25 14.44
CA GLU A 63 8.20 -11.92 14.67
C GLU A 63 7.84 -10.97 13.54
N SER A 64 7.98 -11.44 12.30
CA SER A 64 7.59 -10.69 11.10
C SER A 64 6.12 -10.29 11.13
N LYS A 65 5.23 -11.23 11.48
CA LYS A 65 3.79 -10.96 11.59
C LYS A 65 3.50 -9.92 12.67
N ALA A 66 4.11 -10.06 13.86
CA ALA A 66 3.88 -9.13 14.97
C ALA A 66 4.38 -7.72 14.63
N LEU A 67 5.58 -7.62 14.04
CA LEU A 67 6.15 -6.35 13.62
C LEU A 67 5.30 -5.67 12.54
N LEU A 68 4.93 -6.40 11.49
CA LEU A 68 4.11 -5.85 10.42
C LEU A 68 2.73 -5.41 10.92
N GLN A 69 2.09 -6.18 11.81
CA GLN A 69 0.81 -5.79 12.38
C GLN A 69 0.92 -4.47 13.16
N MET A 70 1.95 -4.32 13.98
CA MET A 70 2.22 -3.06 14.69
C MET A 70 2.39 -1.88 13.72
N LEU A 71 3.14 -2.07 12.63
CA LEU A 71 3.38 -1.03 11.63
C LEU A 71 2.09 -0.68 10.84
N PHE A 72 1.28 -1.67 10.48
CA PHE A 72 -0.01 -1.45 9.83
C PHE A 72 -0.98 -0.69 10.73
N ASP A 73 -1.05 -1.07 12.01
CA ASP A 73 -1.88 -0.38 12.99
C ASP A 73 -1.40 1.06 13.23
N HIS A 74 -0.09 1.28 13.24
CA HIS A 74 0.46 2.63 13.33
C HIS A 74 -0.02 3.53 12.18
N ILE A 75 -0.03 3.02 10.95
CA ILE A 75 -0.49 3.78 9.79
C ILE A 75 -2.01 4.02 9.86
N SER A 76 -2.80 2.95 10.09
CA SER A 76 -4.25 2.99 9.93
C SER A 76 -5.01 3.58 11.13
N ARG A 77 -4.44 3.50 12.35
CA ARG A 77 -5.10 3.92 13.60
C ARG A 77 -4.56 5.23 14.18
N THR A 78 -3.53 5.80 13.58
CA THR A 78 -2.99 7.09 14.05
C THR A 78 -3.70 8.24 13.35
N HIS A 79 -4.68 8.85 13.99
CA HIS A 79 -5.55 9.89 13.42
C HIS A 79 -4.78 11.05 12.76
N ARG A 80 -3.65 11.46 13.32
CA ARG A 80 -2.81 12.54 12.75
C ARG A 80 -2.18 12.17 11.40
N LEU A 81 -2.15 10.89 11.03
CA LEU A 81 -1.59 10.41 9.76
C LEU A 81 -2.68 10.18 8.70
N THR A 82 -3.94 10.37 9.05
CA THR A 82 -5.06 10.08 8.15
C THR A 82 -5.86 11.33 7.83
N CYS A 83 -6.35 11.41 6.61
CA CYS A 83 -7.36 12.37 6.23
C CYS A 83 -8.45 11.66 5.43
N ARG A 84 -9.67 12.15 5.52
CA ARG A 84 -10.79 11.64 4.74
C ARG A 84 -11.13 12.61 3.62
N VAL A 85 -11.19 12.10 2.40
CA VAL A 85 -11.64 12.84 1.23
C VAL A 85 -13.09 12.47 0.95
N ALA A 86 -13.98 13.45 1.03
CA ALA A 86 -15.37 13.29 0.62
C ALA A 86 -15.48 13.57 -0.90
N TRP A 87 -15.84 12.54 -1.64
CA TRP A 87 -16.01 12.63 -3.09
C TRP A 87 -17.30 13.37 -3.45
N GLN A 88 -17.20 14.24 -4.43
CA GLN A 88 -18.34 14.91 -5.07
C GLN A 88 -18.21 14.81 -6.59
N PRO A 89 -19.29 15.03 -7.36
CA PRO A 89 -19.19 15.10 -8.81
C PRO A 89 -18.09 16.08 -9.27
N ASN A 90 -17.29 15.67 -10.25
CA ASN A 90 -16.16 16.45 -10.77
C ASN A 90 -15.00 16.69 -9.79
N THR A 91 -14.90 15.91 -8.71
CA THR A 91 -13.73 15.97 -7.82
C THR A 91 -12.54 15.28 -8.48
N LEU A 92 -11.41 15.97 -8.56
CA LEU A 92 -10.10 15.43 -8.92
C LEU A 92 -9.22 15.39 -7.67
N THR A 93 -8.72 14.22 -7.33
CA THR A 93 -7.81 14.04 -6.20
C THR A 93 -6.47 13.48 -6.68
N LEU A 94 -5.38 14.14 -6.30
CA LEU A 94 -4.03 13.66 -6.55
C LEU A 94 -3.40 13.26 -5.21
N TRP A 95 -2.69 12.13 -5.21
CA TRP A 95 -1.89 11.70 -4.07
C TRP A 95 -0.60 11.06 -4.53
N ASP A 96 0.43 11.19 -3.72
CA ASP A 96 1.73 10.61 -3.99
C ASP A 96 1.83 9.19 -3.41
N ASN A 97 1.78 8.18 -4.26
CA ASN A 97 1.88 6.77 -3.85
C ASN A 97 3.23 6.39 -3.22
N ARG A 98 4.25 7.25 -3.33
CA ARG A 98 5.57 6.99 -2.74
C ARG A 98 5.57 7.18 -1.22
N CYS A 99 4.61 7.96 -0.70
CA CYS A 99 4.53 8.27 0.73
C CYS A 99 3.11 8.19 1.32
N THR A 100 2.09 7.88 0.52
CA THR A 100 0.70 7.77 0.98
C THR A 100 0.12 6.40 0.68
N GLN A 101 -0.87 6.02 1.46
CA GLN A 101 -1.73 4.87 1.23
C GLN A 101 -3.18 5.34 1.20
N HIS A 102 -4.02 4.66 0.44
CA HIS A 102 -5.43 5.00 0.37
C HIS A 102 -6.30 3.78 0.66
N HIS A 103 -7.47 4.04 1.21
CA HIS A 103 -8.46 3.01 1.54
C HIS A 103 -9.86 3.51 1.14
N ALA A 104 -10.62 2.65 0.44
CA ALA A 104 -12.00 2.95 0.12
C ALA A 104 -12.88 2.74 1.35
N VAL A 105 -13.63 3.76 1.75
CA VAL A 105 -14.60 3.67 2.84
C VAL A 105 -15.97 3.31 2.26
N TRP A 106 -16.58 2.24 2.74
CA TRP A 106 -17.83 1.66 2.24
C TRP A 106 -19.05 2.17 3.01
N ASP A 107 -19.19 3.47 3.09
CA ASP A 107 -20.27 4.12 3.86
C ASP A 107 -21.29 4.86 2.98
N TYR A 108 -21.32 4.57 1.71
CA TYR A 108 -22.23 5.17 0.73
C TYR A 108 -23.41 4.26 0.33
N PHE A 109 -23.51 3.06 0.91
CA PHE A 109 -24.67 2.18 0.62
C PHE A 109 -25.98 2.83 1.12
N PRO A 110 -27.08 2.78 0.33
CA PRO A 110 -27.29 2.02 -0.92
C PRO A 110 -26.88 2.74 -2.21
N GLU A 111 -26.27 3.90 -2.11
CA GLU A 111 -25.81 4.67 -3.27
C GLU A 111 -24.68 3.96 -4.02
N SER A 112 -24.50 4.28 -5.30
CA SER A 112 -23.38 3.79 -6.09
C SER A 112 -22.32 4.88 -6.27
N ARG A 113 -21.07 4.45 -6.28
CA ARG A 113 -19.92 5.32 -6.54
C ARG A 113 -19.18 4.81 -7.78
N TYR A 114 -18.99 5.69 -8.74
CA TYR A 114 -18.13 5.46 -9.89
C TYR A 114 -16.94 6.42 -9.83
N GLY A 115 -15.77 5.93 -10.21
CA GLY A 115 -14.56 6.76 -10.27
C GLY A 115 -13.51 6.12 -11.19
N GLU A 116 -12.70 6.95 -11.80
CA GLU A 116 -11.59 6.54 -12.64
C GLU A 116 -10.26 6.87 -11.98
N ARG A 117 -9.24 6.08 -12.25
CA ARG A 117 -7.89 6.29 -11.74
C ARG A 117 -6.87 6.16 -12.84
N VAL A 118 -5.96 7.12 -12.88
CA VAL A 118 -4.75 7.08 -13.70
C VAL A 118 -3.54 7.06 -12.80
N SER A 119 -2.58 6.17 -13.08
CA SER A 119 -1.32 6.11 -12.34
C SER A 119 -0.20 6.71 -13.19
N ILE A 120 0.52 7.65 -12.61
CA ILE A 120 1.75 8.19 -13.21
C ILE A 120 2.88 7.24 -12.85
N LEU A 121 3.58 6.73 -13.85
CA LEU A 121 4.71 5.84 -13.64
C LEU A 121 5.93 6.65 -13.20
N GLY A 122 6.57 6.18 -12.14
CA GLY A 122 7.87 6.70 -11.71
C GLY A 122 9.02 6.15 -12.56
N ASN A 123 10.13 6.84 -12.55
CA ASN A 123 11.36 6.48 -13.26
C ASN A 123 12.39 5.77 -12.37
N SER A 124 12.12 5.59 -11.09
CA SER A 124 13.02 4.96 -10.12
C SER A 124 12.26 4.03 -9.17
N ARG A 125 12.98 3.06 -8.61
CA ARG A 125 12.44 2.20 -7.55
C ARG A 125 12.60 2.85 -6.19
N PRO A 126 11.71 2.54 -5.20
CA PRO A 126 11.91 2.95 -3.82
C PRO A 126 13.26 2.46 -3.28
N ALA A 127 14.03 3.36 -2.68
CA ALA A 127 15.36 3.09 -2.11
C ALA A 127 15.41 3.53 -0.63
N ALA A 128 16.31 2.91 0.15
CA ALA A 128 16.51 3.21 1.56
C ALA A 128 17.07 4.62 1.79
#